data_9ccd72483d2ae51bf9c4718b13eb090c
#
_entry.id   9ccd72483d2ae51bf9c4718b13eb090c
#
_cell.length_a   1.000
_cell.length_b   1.000
_cell.length_c   1.000
_cell.angle_alpha   90.00
_cell.angle_beta   90.00
_cell.angle_gamma   90.00
#
_symmetry.space_group_name_H-M   'P 1'
#
loop_
_entity.id
_entity.type
_entity.pdbx_description
1 polymer ?
#
loop_
_entity_poly.entity_id
_entity_poly.type
_entity_poly.pdbx_seq_one_letter_code
_entity_poly.pdbx_strand_id
1 'polypeptide(L)'
;VLSTGGSKQPSSDPEMAKLRVEIVRVSREVKGQFGLYLKHVESSKEISIDSDKIFPLGSVFKIPVMVEAFRQANEGLISMDEKLTLDTRSYCIGSGILQYLSPGLEISIRDLVTLMIVATDNTASQMLWKRIGIQRVNMLMRELGLAKTSIYLPWREAFLLSMGKGQFRGMSASEAARNWKGLSDIERMKILNDVDREFASLSIDDFRKDYESIYGVKEEKKFRTQREYDQVFDNLGTPREIGLLLEKILRGEVVSESASREMLRLMMRGMSSSTASQLLSPDVPVAAKIGITAGSVNNASIIYVSSNSHVILCVFFKRLEEKNSEKAQLAEARIARLAYDHFSRVKAH
;
A
#
# COMPACT_ATOMS: atom_id res chain seq x y z
N VAL A 1 -22.48 18.47 -27.74
CA VAL A 1 -22.36 17.06 -28.09
C VAL A 1 -21.75 16.39 -26.87
N LEU A 2 -22.60 15.67 -26.11
CA LEU A 2 -22.23 14.94 -24.89
C LEU A 2 -21.53 13.64 -25.29
N SER A 3 -20.26 13.50 -24.93
CA SER A 3 -19.51 12.25 -25.03
C SER A 3 -19.92 11.33 -23.88
N THR A 4 -20.68 10.31 -24.19
CA THR A 4 -21.07 9.24 -23.27
C THR A 4 -19.83 8.40 -22.93
N GLY A 5 -19.43 8.41 -21.65
CA GLY A 5 -18.38 7.54 -21.11
C GLY A 5 -18.77 6.08 -21.27
N GLY A 6 -18.09 5.38 -22.18
CA GLY A 6 -18.33 3.98 -22.44
C GLY A 6 -17.95 3.10 -21.26
N SER A 7 -18.92 2.48 -20.62
CA SER A 7 -18.72 1.31 -19.78
C SER A 7 -18.22 0.18 -20.68
N LYS A 8 -16.95 -0.25 -20.52
CA LYS A 8 -16.46 -1.46 -21.20
C LYS A 8 -17.38 -2.63 -20.84
N GLN A 9 -18.02 -3.22 -21.87
CA GLN A 9 -18.80 -4.44 -21.74
C GLN A 9 -17.97 -5.57 -21.10
N PRO A 10 -18.60 -6.48 -20.32
CA PRO A 10 -17.92 -7.66 -19.81
C PRO A 10 -17.32 -8.45 -20.97
N SER A 11 -16.08 -8.92 -20.84
CA SER A 11 -15.34 -9.65 -21.85
C SER A 11 -16.20 -10.81 -22.38
N SER A 12 -16.32 -10.95 -23.70
CA SER A 12 -16.99 -12.05 -24.37
C SER A 12 -16.27 -13.41 -24.22
N ASP A 13 -15.16 -13.44 -23.46
CA ASP A 13 -14.36 -14.63 -23.19
C ASP A 13 -14.99 -15.44 -22.05
N PRO A 14 -15.55 -16.65 -22.35
CA PRO A 14 -16.23 -17.48 -21.36
C PRO A 14 -15.32 -17.92 -20.21
N GLU A 15 -14.02 -18.11 -20.47
CA GLU A 15 -13.07 -18.54 -19.44
C GLU A 15 -12.76 -17.40 -18.47
N MET A 16 -12.64 -16.15 -18.96
CA MET A 16 -12.54 -14.97 -18.09
C MET A 16 -13.81 -14.75 -17.27
N ALA A 17 -14.98 -15.04 -17.84
CA ALA A 17 -16.24 -14.97 -17.12
C ALA A 17 -16.31 -15.99 -15.97
N LYS A 18 -15.87 -17.24 -16.21
CA LYS A 18 -15.76 -18.28 -15.16
C LYS A 18 -14.80 -17.86 -14.06
N LEU A 19 -13.59 -17.38 -14.41
CA LEU A 19 -12.61 -16.88 -13.43
C LEU A 19 -13.23 -15.77 -12.58
N ARG A 20 -13.93 -14.82 -13.17
CA ARG A 20 -14.62 -13.75 -12.46
C ARG A 20 -15.63 -14.29 -11.44
N VAL A 21 -16.44 -15.28 -11.83
CA VAL A 21 -17.45 -15.90 -10.94
C VAL A 21 -16.78 -16.54 -9.73
N GLU A 22 -15.69 -17.30 -9.93
CA GLU A 22 -14.95 -17.93 -8.83
C GLU A 22 -14.31 -16.90 -7.90
N ILE A 23 -13.72 -15.82 -8.44
CA ILE A 23 -13.17 -14.72 -7.64
C ILE A 23 -14.27 -14.07 -6.79
N VAL A 24 -15.42 -13.77 -7.37
CA VAL A 24 -16.57 -13.20 -6.63
C VAL A 24 -17.05 -14.17 -5.55
N ARG A 25 -17.10 -15.48 -5.81
CA ARG A 25 -17.46 -16.47 -4.80
C ARG A 25 -16.51 -16.44 -3.61
N VAL A 26 -15.19 -16.44 -3.86
CA VAL A 26 -14.19 -16.36 -2.81
C VAL A 26 -14.32 -15.06 -2.02
N SER A 27 -14.48 -13.92 -2.69
CA SER A 27 -14.55 -12.61 -2.02
C SER A 27 -15.76 -12.48 -1.09
N ARG A 28 -16.89 -13.15 -1.40
CA ARG A 28 -18.11 -13.13 -0.56
C ARG A 28 -17.99 -13.88 0.77
N GLU A 29 -16.95 -14.70 0.94
CA GLU A 29 -16.66 -15.37 2.21
C GLU A 29 -16.12 -14.38 3.26
N VAL A 30 -15.68 -13.19 2.81
CA VAL A 30 -15.13 -12.13 3.66
C VAL A 30 -16.15 -11.02 3.86
N LYS A 31 -16.53 -10.76 5.11
CA LYS A 31 -17.38 -9.61 5.42
C LYS A 31 -16.59 -8.31 5.37
N GLY A 32 -16.89 -7.48 4.40
CA GLY A 32 -16.21 -6.21 4.15
C GLY A 32 -16.55 -5.66 2.76
N GLN A 33 -15.85 -4.62 2.34
CA GLN A 33 -15.89 -4.12 0.98
C GLN A 33 -14.68 -4.63 0.21
N PHE A 34 -14.92 -5.16 -0.97
CA PHE A 34 -13.93 -5.78 -1.83
C PHE A 34 -13.68 -4.95 -3.08
N GLY A 35 -12.43 -4.85 -3.49
CA GLY A 35 -12.00 -4.29 -4.77
C GLY A 35 -10.93 -5.15 -5.41
N LEU A 36 -11.01 -5.33 -6.73
CA LEU A 36 -10.06 -6.12 -7.49
C LEU A 36 -9.71 -5.43 -8.81
N TYR A 37 -8.42 -5.42 -9.10
CA TYR A 37 -7.89 -5.24 -10.44
C TYR A 37 -6.95 -6.40 -10.76
N LEU A 38 -7.32 -7.19 -11.74
CA LEU A 38 -6.52 -8.29 -12.30
C LEU A 38 -6.31 -8.03 -13.77
N LYS A 39 -5.06 -8.10 -14.24
CA LYS A 39 -4.72 -7.98 -15.66
C LYS A 39 -3.61 -8.96 -16.03
N HIS A 40 -3.82 -9.73 -17.07
CA HIS A 40 -2.74 -10.44 -17.73
C HIS A 40 -2.11 -9.51 -18.75
N VAL A 41 -0.83 -9.20 -18.53
CA VAL A 41 -0.15 -8.08 -19.20
C VAL A 41 -0.04 -8.31 -20.72
N GLU A 42 0.34 -9.51 -21.13
CA GLU A 42 0.64 -9.84 -22.52
C GLU A 42 -0.63 -9.96 -23.39
N SER A 43 -1.72 -10.49 -22.84
CA SER A 43 -2.99 -10.59 -23.59
C SER A 43 -3.92 -9.39 -23.36
N SER A 44 -3.59 -8.49 -22.45
CA SER A 44 -4.44 -7.37 -22.01
C SER A 44 -5.82 -7.77 -21.48
N LYS A 45 -6.03 -9.06 -21.17
CA LYS A 45 -7.26 -9.54 -20.53
C LYS A 45 -7.32 -9.04 -19.08
N GLU A 46 -8.46 -8.47 -18.69
CA GLU A 46 -8.62 -7.94 -17.32
C GLU A 46 -9.95 -8.34 -16.67
N ILE A 47 -9.93 -8.42 -15.34
CA ILE A 47 -11.12 -8.48 -14.48
C ILE A 47 -11.04 -7.32 -13.49
N SER A 48 -12.09 -6.50 -13.49
CA SER A 48 -12.24 -5.36 -12.62
C SER A 48 -13.52 -5.50 -11.80
N ILE A 49 -13.39 -5.39 -10.47
CA ILE A 49 -14.49 -5.39 -9.51
C ILE A 49 -14.25 -4.24 -8.54
N ASP A 50 -15.11 -3.23 -8.55
CA ASP A 50 -14.94 -2.05 -7.72
C ASP A 50 -13.50 -1.46 -7.76
N SER A 51 -12.79 -1.70 -8.85
CA SER A 51 -11.36 -1.40 -9.03
C SER A 51 -11.04 0.09 -8.99
N ASP A 52 -12.04 0.94 -9.23
CA ASP A 52 -11.93 2.41 -9.20
C ASP A 52 -12.42 3.03 -7.89
N LYS A 53 -12.89 2.22 -6.94
CA LYS A 53 -13.24 2.70 -5.60
C LYS A 53 -11.98 2.96 -4.77
N ILE A 54 -12.06 3.97 -3.91
CA ILE A 54 -10.98 4.35 -3.01
C ILE A 54 -10.90 3.37 -1.84
N PHE A 55 -9.68 2.93 -1.52
CA PHE A 55 -9.33 2.10 -0.38
C PHE A 55 -8.21 2.74 0.44
N PRO A 56 -8.18 2.55 1.77
CA PRO A 56 -6.97 2.77 2.55
C PRO A 56 -5.89 1.81 2.07
N LEU A 57 -4.68 2.32 1.81
CA LEU A 57 -3.61 1.51 1.20
C LEU A 57 -2.85 0.67 2.22
N GLY A 58 -2.82 1.09 3.49
CA GLY A 58 -1.86 0.53 4.41
C GLY A 58 -0.46 0.60 3.80
N SER A 59 0.39 -0.37 4.07
CA SER A 59 1.77 -0.35 3.56
C SER A 59 1.92 -0.50 2.02
N VAL A 60 0.84 -0.64 1.25
CA VAL A 60 0.91 -0.60 -0.22
C VAL A 60 1.38 0.78 -0.71
N PHE A 61 1.14 1.87 0.05
CA PHE A 61 1.63 3.21 -0.28
C PHE A 61 3.16 3.29 -0.44
N LYS A 62 3.90 2.33 0.09
CA LYS A 62 5.37 2.27 -0.02
C LYS A 62 5.86 2.03 -1.44
N ILE A 63 5.00 1.51 -2.33
CA ILE A 63 5.33 1.35 -3.76
C ILE A 63 5.53 2.72 -4.43
N PRO A 64 4.58 3.67 -4.40
CA PRO A 64 4.81 5.03 -4.94
C PRO A 64 6.01 5.74 -4.30
N VAL A 65 6.23 5.57 -2.99
CA VAL A 65 7.39 6.15 -2.29
C VAL A 65 8.70 5.58 -2.83
N MET A 66 8.78 4.28 -3.06
CA MET A 66 9.93 3.63 -3.69
C MET A 66 10.18 4.20 -5.09
N VAL A 67 9.14 4.29 -5.93
CA VAL A 67 9.28 4.82 -7.30
C VAL A 67 9.81 6.25 -7.27
N GLU A 68 9.32 7.11 -6.38
CA GLU A 68 9.79 8.49 -6.25
C GLU A 68 11.24 8.57 -5.78
N ALA A 69 11.66 7.71 -4.85
CA ALA A 69 13.07 7.65 -4.42
C ALA A 69 14.00 7.29 -5.59
N PHE A 70 13.63 6.28 -6.39
CA PHE A 70 14.38 5.91 -7.60
C PHE A 70 14.36 7.01 -8.66
N ARG A 71 13.23 7.72 -8.83
CA ARG A 71 13.13 8.84 -9.76
C ARG A 71 14.09 9.96 -9.38
N GLN A 72 14.07 10.38 -8.11
CA GLN A 72 14.97 11.44 -7.63
C GLN A 72 16.45 11.03 -7.74
N ALA A 73 16.77 9.76 -7.51
CA ALA A 73 18.13 9.26 -7.71
C ALA A 73 18.55 9.29 -9.18
N ASN A 74 17.65 8.94 -10.09
CA ASN A 74 17.89 9.01 -11.54
C ASN A 74 18.06 10.46 -12.04
N GLU A 75 17.35 11.41 -11.40
CA GLU A 75 17.45 12.84 -11.69
C GLU A 75 18.66 13.51 -10.99
N GLY A 76 19.42 12.79 -10.17
CA GLY A 76 20.56 13.31 -9.41
C GLY A 76 20.19 14.23 -8.24
N LEU A 77 18.93 14.24 -7.80
CA LEU A 77 18.46 15.03 -6.67
C LEU A 77 18.80 14.41 -5.31
N ILE A 78 18.99 13.09 -5.29
CA ILE A 78 19.50 12.31 -4.16
C ILE A 78 20.51 11.30 -4.69
N SER A 79 21.35 10.75 -3.80
CA SER A 79 22.14 9.55 -4.10
C SER A 79 21.57 8.36 -3.34
N MET A 80 21.48 7.19 -3.96
CA MET A 80 21.13 5.96 -3.25
C MET A 80 22.14 5.62 -2.13
N ASP A 81 23.36 6.11 -2.23
CA ASP A 81 24.43 5.91 -1.23
C ASP A 81 24.49 7.05 -0.20
N GLU A 82 23.65 8.09 -0.34
CA GLU A 82 23.45 9.14 0.67
C GLU A 82 22.98 8.51 1.97
N LYS A 83 23.63 8.88 3.08
CA LYS A 83 23.30 8.37 4.42
C LYS A 83 22.42 9.35 5.17
N LEU A 84 21.38 8.82 5.79
CA LEU A 84 20.51 9.54 6.72
C LEU A 84 20.74 9.02 8.12
N THR A 85 20.76 9.94 9.09
CA THR A 85 20.91 9.58 10.50
C THR A 85 19.55 9.25 11.11
N LEU A 86 19.45 8.10 11.76
CA LEU A 86 18.27 7.71 12.54
C LEU A 86 18.16 8.63 13.76
N ASP A 87 17.18 9.52 13.75
CA ASP A 87 16.87 10.44 14.84
C ASP A 87 15.61 10.02 15.61
N THR A 88 15.39 10.59 16.80
CA THR A 88 14.26 10.25 17.67
C THR A 88 12.90 10.57 17.03
N ARG A 89 12.82 11.55 16.12
CA ARG A 89 11.59 11.92 15.42
C ARG A 89 11.28 11.04 14.21
N SER A 90 12.23 10.19 13.83
CA SER A 90 12.05 9.25 12.73
C SER A 90 11.43 7.92 13.19
N TYR A 91 11.49 7.63 14.48
CA TYR A 91 10.90 6.38 14.99
C TYR A 91 9.41 6.31 14.73
N CYS A 92 8.99 5.18 14.18
CA CYS A 92 7.60 4.86 13.94
C CYS A 92 7.33 3.42 14.39
N ILE A 93 6.25 3.23 15.12
CA ILE A 93 5.81 1.93 15.61
C ILE A 93 5.26 1.02 14.50
N GLY A 94 5.02 -0.23 14.84
CA GLY A 94 4.43 -1.25 13.97
C GLY A 94 5.51 -2.08 13.27
N SER A 95 5.43 -2.20 11.94
CA SER A 95 6.32 -3.08 11.19
C SER A 95 7.76 -2.53 11.09
N GLY A 96 8.73 -3.44 11.06
CA GLY A 96 10.15 -3.14 10.83
C GLY A 96 11.01 -3.22 12.09
N ILE A 97 12.31 -3.12 11.88
CA ILE A 97 13.33 -3.33 12.92
C ILE A 97 14.00 -2.04 13.37
N LEU A 98 14.00 -0.98 12.56
CA LEU A 98 14.71 0.27 12.91
C LEU A 98 14.18 0.93 14.18
N GLN A 99 12.91 0.70 14.53
CA GLN A 99 12.34 1.19 15.79
C GLN A 99 12.99 0.64 17.06
N TYR A 100 13.81 -0.41 16.94
CA TYR A 100 14.51 -1.06 18.06
C TYR A 100 16.01 -0.72 18.08
N LEU A 101 16.51 -0.01 17.08
CA LEU A 101 17.92 0.35 16.98
C LEU A 101 18.18 1.70 17.64
N SER A 102 19.43 1.95 18.03
CA SER A 102 19.83 3.19 18.71
C SER A 102 19.82 4.39 17.77
N PRO A 103 19.46 5.59 18.25
CA PRO A 103 19.61 6.81 17.48
C PRO A 103 21.10 7.09 17.17
N GLY A 104 21.35 7.82 16.09
CA GLY A 104 22.69 8.10 15.60
C GLY A 104 23.20 7.11 14.54
N LEU A 105 22.46 6.01 14.28
CA LEU A 105 22.81 5.07 13.19
C LEU A 105 22.66 5.77 11.84
N GLU A 106 23.70 5.69 11.01
CA GLU A 106 23.70 6.17 9.63
C GLU A 106 23.29 5.04 8.67
N ILE A 107 22.27 5.28 7.85
CA ILE A 107 21.70 4.28 6.94
C ILE A 107 21.58 4.89 5.55
N SER A 108 22.04 4.17 4.52
CA SER A 108 21.92 4.65 3.13
C SER A 108 20.45 4.69 2.68
N ILE A 109 20.13 5.59 1.73
CA ILE A 109 18.80 5.64 1.10
C ILE A 109 18.47 4.27 0.47
N ARG A 110 19.44 3.61 -0.14
CA ARG A 110 19.29 2.26 -0.69
C ARG A 110 18.83 1.25 0.36
N ASP A 111 19.47 1.24 1.53
CA ASP A 111 19.11 0.33 2.62
C ASP A 111 17.76 0.70 3.24
N LEU A 112 17.44 2.00 3.35
CA LEU A 112 16.12 2.45 3.80
C LEU A 112 15.01 2.00 2.84
N VAL A 113 15.20 2.13 1.51
CA VAL A 113 14.25 1.61 0.51
C VAL A 113 14.12 0.10 0.63
N THR A 114 15.25 -0.60 0.83
CA THR A 114 15.24 -2.05 1.03
C THR A 114 14.43 -2.44 2.27
N LEU A 115 14.69 -1.83 3.42
CA LEU A 115 13.96 -2.09 4.67
C LEU A 115 12.47 -1.74 4.54
N MET A 116 12.15 -0.61 3.90
CA MET A 116 10.77 -0.18 3.67
C MET A 116 9.98 -1.20 2.83
N ILE A 117 10.56 -1.77 1.80
CA ILE A 117 9.86 -2.71 0.90
C ILE A 117 9.92 -4.13 1.43
N VAL A 118 11.12 -4.63 1.80
CA VAL A 118 11.35 -6.02 2.18
C VAL A 118 10.81 -6.34 3.57
N ALA A 119 11.15 -5.52 4.57
CA ALA A 119 10.71 -5.70 5.96
C ALA A 119 9.45 -4.86 6.31
N THR A 120 8.91 -4.14 5.33
CA THR A 120 7.81 -3.16 5.53
C THR A 120 8.07 -2.16 6.67
N ASP A 121 9.36 -1.78 6.88
CA ASP A 121 9.80 -0.95 7.99
C ASP A 121 9.19 0.46 7.94
N ASN A 122 8.47 0.81 9.01
CA ASN A 122 7.77 2.09 9.10
C ASN A 122 8.72 3.24 9.44
N THR A 123 9.77 2.98 10.23
CA THR A 123 10.81 3.98 10.54
C THR A 123 11.61 4.31 9.29
N ALA A 124 11.99 3.31 8.48
CA ALA A 124 12.61 3.55 7.17
C ALA A 124 11.72 4.39 6.25
N SER A 125 10.41 4.09 6.22
CA SER A 125 9.44 4.90 5.46
C SER A 125 9.42 6.35 5.94
N GLN A 126 9.45 6.59 7.24
CA GLN A 126 9.43 7.92 7.84
C GLN A 126 10.69 8.72 7.48
N MET A 127 11.86 8.10 7.55
CA MET A 127 13.13 8.72 7.16
C MET A 127 13.14 9.10 5.67
N LEU A 128 12.75 8.16 4.81
CA LEU A 128 12.63 8.39 3.36
C LEU A 128 11.65 9.51 3.06
N TRP A 129 10.49 9.49 3.67
CA TRP A 129 9.46 10.48 3.45
C TRP A 129 9.92 11.90 3.74
N LYS A 130 10.62 12.10 4.87
CA LYS A 130 11.21 13.40 5.22
C LYS A 130 12.23 13.86 4.18
N ARG A 131 13.02 12.93 3.59
CA ARG A 131 14.07 13.26 2.62
C ARG A 131 13.56 13.54 1.22
N ILE A 132 12.63 12.72 0.70
CA ILE A 132 12.15 12.82 -0.67
C ILE A 132 10.98 13.81 -0.84
N GLY A 133 10.24 14.10 0.22
CA GLY A 133 9.10 15.03 0.23
C GLY A 133 7.79 14.42 -0.29
N ILE A 134 6.77 14.48 0.55
CA ILE A 134 5.41 13.94 0.29
C ILE A 134 4.80 14.45 -1.01
N GLN A 135 4.92 15.76 -1.25
CA GLN A 135 4.29 16.40 -2.41
C GLN A 135 4.82 15.83 -3.73
N ARG A 136 6.10 15.43 -3.77
CA ARG A 136 6.71 14.84 -4.96
C ARG A 136 6.11 13.48 -5.31
N VAL A 137 5.78 12.66 -4.31
CA VAL A 137 5.11 11.37 -4.53
C VAL A 137 3.74 11.60 -5.18
N ASN A 138 2.96 12.59 -4.71
CA ASN A 138 1.66 12.90 -5.32
C ASN A 138 1.80 13.55 -6.71
N MET A 139 2.85 14.34 -6.94
CA MET A 139 3.13 14.88 -8.28
C MET A 139 3.44 13.74 -9.26
N LEU A 140 4.32 12.80 -8.87
CA LEU A 140 4.62 11.60 -9.65
C LEU A 140 3.33 10.82 -10.01
N MET A 141 2.46 10.57 -9.03
CA MET A 141 1.22 9.84 -9.28
C MET A 141 0.33 10.56 -10.30
N ARG A 142 0.22 11.89 -10.23
CA ARG A 142 -0.52 12.69 -11.22
C ARG A 142 0.12 12.66 -12.60
N GLU A 143 1.44 12.79 -12.69
CA GLU A 143 2.22 12.71 -13.95
C GLU A 143 2.04 11.36 -14.64
N LEU A 144 1.93 10.27 -13.86
CA LEU A 144 1.65 8.93 -14.36
C LEU A 144 0.17 8.69 -14.71
N GLY A 145 -0.71 9.69 -14.51
CA GLY A 145 -2.16 9.57 -14.75
C GLY A 145 -2.92 8.82 -13.66
N LEU A 146 -2.36 8.71 -12.44
CA LEU A 146 -2.89 7.93 -11.31
C LEU A 146 -3.41 8.88 -10.21
N ALA A 147 -4.30 9.79 -10.58
CA ALA A 147 -4.70 10.95 -9.76
C ALA A 147 -5.65 10.61 -8.59
N LYS A 148 -6.26 9.43 -8.56
CA LYS A 148 -7.10 8.97 -7.43
C LYS A 148 -6.25 8.46 -6.26
N THR A 149 -4.96 8.15 -6.50
CA THR A 149 -4.04 7.72 -5.46
C THR A 149 -3.45 8.94 -4.78
N SER A 150 -3.67 9.04 -3.47
CA SER A 150 -3.31 10.19 -2.64
C SER A 150 -2.43 9.73 -1.48
N ILE A 151 -1.16 10.15 -1.48
CA ILE A 151 -0.15 9.76 -0.51
C ILE A 151 0.23 11.01 0.30
N TYR A 152 -0.45 11.25 1.43
CA TYR A 152 -0.26 12.46 2.23
C TYR A 152 0.26 12.19 3.63
N LEU A 153 0.10 10.98 4.15
CA LEU A 153 0.30 10.67 5.56
C LEU A 153 1.58 9.87 5.80
N PRO A 154 2.64 10.49 6.35
CA PRO A 154 3.72 9.75 6.97
C PRO A 154 3.15 8.90 8.11
N TRP A 155 3.68 7.69 8.30
CA TRP A 155 3.08 6.74 9.26
C TRP A 155 3.10 7.21 10.70
N ARG A 156 4.16 7.91 11.14
CA ARG A 156 4.23 8.45 12.51
C ARG A 156 3.07 9.40 12.77
N GLU A 157 2.88 10.39 11.91
CA GLU A 157 1.83 11.38 12.00
C GLU A 157 0.44 10.73 11.82
N ALA A 158 0.30 9.79 10.91
CA ALA A 158 -0.93 9.01 10.73
C ALA A 158 -1.33 8.29 12.02
N PHE A 159 -0.40 7.58 12.67
CA PHE A 159 -0.66 6.93 13.95
C PHE A 159 -1.01 7.93 15.06
N LEU A 160 -0.28 9.05 15.17
CA LEU A 160 -0.58 10.08 16.16
C LEU A 160 -1.99 10.65 15.98
N LEU A 161 -2.37 10.96 14.75
CA LEU A 161 -3.72 11.45 14.42
C LEU A 161 -4.78 10.39 14.68
N SER A 162 -4.53 9.12 14.30
CA SER A 162 -5.45 8.00 14.54
C SER A 162 -5.65 7.70 16.02
N MET A 163 -4.65 7.99 16.85
CA MET A 163 -4.76 7.94 18.32
C MET A 163 -5.45 9.18 18.92
N GLY A 164 -6.02 10.05 18.10
CA GLY A 164 -6.72 11.27 18.57
C GLY A 164 -5.77 12.34 19.12
N LYS A 165 -4.50 12.37 18.66
CA LYS A 165 -3.54 13.44 18.99
C LYS A 165 -3.69 14.61 18.02
N GLY A 166 -3.10 15.77 18.38
CA GLY A 166 -3.15 16.97 17.54
C GLY A 166 -4.54 17.62 17.48
N GLN A 167 -4.81 18.32 16.38
CA GLN A 167 -6.02 19.15 16.23
C GLN A 167 -7.35 18.41 16.16
N PHE A 168 -7.34 17.09 15.90
CA PHE A 168 -8.54 16.24 15.87
C PHE A 168 -8.88 15.62 17.23
N ARG A 169 -8.22 16.07 18.30
CA ARG A 169 -8.44 15.59 19.66
C ARG A 169 -9.92 15.81 20.06
N GLY A 170 -10.55 14.74 20.53
CA GLY A 170 -11.94 14.76 21.01
C GLY A 170 -13.00 14.74 19.90
N MET A 171 -12.62 14.74 18.63
CA MET A 171 -13.57 14.58 17.53
C MET A 171 -13.95 13.11 17.35
N SER A 172 -15.18 12.87 16.91
CA SER A 172 -15.56 11.56 16.38
C SER A 172 -14.82 11.29 15.04
N ALA A 173 -14.66 10.02 14.68
CA ALA A 173 -14.07 9.64 13.40
C ALA A 173 -14.79 10.30 12.20
N SER A 174 -16.10 10.43 12.29
CA SER A 174 -16.92 11.06 11.24
C SER A 174 -16.63 12.55 11.10
N GLU A 175 -16.42 13.28 12.21
CA GLU A 175 -16.07 14.71 12.20
C GLU A 175 -14.64 14.90 11.70
N ALA A 176 -13.69 14.09 12.20
CA ALA A 176 -12.31 14.10 11.75
C ALA A 176 -12.22 13.84 10.23
N ALA A 177 -13.00 12.87 9.71
CA ALA A 177 -13.06 12.56 8.28
C ALA A 177 -13.58 13.74 7.45
N ARG A 178 -14.67 14.38 7.89
CA ARG A 178 -15.20 15.55 7.18
C ARG A 178 -14.18 16.68 7.14
N ASN A 179 -13.58 16.98 8.28
CA ASN A 179 -12.57 18.04 8.38
C ASN A 179 -11.36 17.72 7.51
N TRP A 180 -10.79 16.52 7.62
CA TRP A 180 -9.63 16.10 6.83
C TRP A 180 -9.90 16.16 5.31
N LYS A 181 -11.06 15.69 4.87
CA LYS A 181 -11.45 15.72 3.45
C LYS A 181 -11.56 17.12 2.87
N GLY A 182 -12.02 18.09 3.68
CA GLY A 182 -12.21 19.48 3.25
C GLY A 182 -10.91 20.26 3.13
N LEU A 183 -9.79 19.74 3.63
CA LEU A 183 -8.51 20.45 3.66
C LEU A 183 -7.81 20.44 2.29
N SER A 184 -7.19 21.56 1.97
CA SER A 184 -6.19 21.64 0.90
C SER A 184 -4.91 20.92 1.28
N ASP A 185 -4.06 20.63 0.29
CA ASP A 185 -2.75 20.02 0.53
C ASP A 185 -1.86 20.86 1.46
N ILE A 186 -1.96 22.19 1.38
CA ILE A 186 -1.23 23.13 2.23
C ILE A 186 -1.68 23.00 3.70
N GLU A 187 -2.98 22.94 3.93
CA GLU A 187 -3.54 22.78 5.28
C GLU A 187 -3.19 21.42 5.87
N ARG A 188 -3.27 20.35 5.09
CA ARG A 188 -2.82 19.02 5.53
C ARG A 188 -1.36 19.03 5.94
N MET A 189 -0.48 19.61 5.11
CA MET A 189 0.94 19.73 5.43
C MET A 189 1.19 20.54 6.71
N LYS A 190 0.43 21.62 6.93
CA LYS A 190 0.51 22.39 8.17
C LYS A 190 0.19 21.52 9.39
N ILE A 191 -0.92 20.77 9.33
CA ILE A 191 -1.32 19.86 10.42
C ILE A 191 -0.25 18.82 10.71
N LEU A 192 0.31 18.20 9.68
CA LEU A 192 1.36 17.19 9.82
C LEU A 192 2.61 17.79 10.48
N ASN A 193 3.03 18.99 10.06
CA ASN A 193 4.16 19.69 10.66
C ASN A 193 3.87 20.11 12.10
N ASP A 194 2.63 20.49 12.44
CA ASP A 194 2.24 20.85 13.80
C ASP A 194 2.27 19.61 14.70
N VAL A 195 1.76 18.46 14.24
CA VAL A 195 1.84 17.18 14.96
C VAL A 195 3.30 16.70 15.12
N ASP A 196 4.13 16.76 14.07
CA ASP A 196 5.56 16.40 14.19
C ASP A 196 6.27 17.26 15.23
N ARG A 197 5.96 18.56 15.31
CA ARG A 197 6.54 19.49 16.32
C ARG A 197 5.99 19.22 17.73
N GLU A 198 4.68 19.05 17.88
CA GLU A 198 4.04 18.80 19.19
C GLU A 198 4.59 17.52 19.82
N PHE A 199 4.85 16.49 19.04
CA PHE A 199 5.32 15.19 19.50
C PHE A 199 6.81 14.91 19.21
N ALA A 200 7.60 15.97 18.96
CA ALA A 200 9.03 15.84 18.65
C ALA A 200 9.84 15.16 19.76
N SER A 201 9.47 15.36 21.02
CA SER A 201 10.10 14.76 22.20
C SER A 201 9.51 13.41 22.63
N LEU A 202 8.46 12.93 21.94
CA LEU A 202 7.84 11.65 22.30
C LEU A 202 8.82 10.50 22.04
N SER A 203 9.19 9.80 23.12
CA SER A 203 10.06 8.63 23.03
C SER A 203 9.34 7.48 22.28
N ILE A 204 10.13 6.59 21.70
CA ILE A 204 9.55 5.39 21.04
C ILE A 204 8.81 4.49 22.05
N ASP A 205 9.29 4.44 23.28
CA ASP A 205 8.66 3.62 24.32
C ASP A 205 7.31 4.20 24.77
N ASP A 206 7.21 5.53 24.92
CA ASP A 206 5.93 6.17 25.25
C ASP A 206 4.96 6.09 24.05
N PHE A 207 5.48 6.24 22.83
CA PHE A 207 4.66 6.06 21.64
C PHE A 207 4.11 4.63 21.54
N ARG A 208 4.92 3.63 21.91
CA ARG A 208 4.50 2.21 21.95
C ARG A 208 3.46 1.97 23.04
N LYS A 209 3.65 2.52 24.24
CA LYS A 209 2.66 2.44 25.34
C LYS A 209 1.32 3.05 24.93
N ASP A 210 1.35 4.24 24.32
CA ASP A 210 0.14 4.90 23.81
C ASP A 210 -0.57 4.02 22.80
N TYR A 211 0.17 3.45 21.84
CA TYR A 211 -0.35 2.56 20.83
C TYR A 211 -0.98 1.29 21.46
N GLU A 212 -0.27 0.61 22.35
CA GLU A 212 -0.76 -0.59 23.02
C GLU A 212 -2.00 -0.31 23.87
N SER A 213 -2.07 0.86 24.50
CA SER A 213 -3.26 1.25 25.29
C SER A 213 -4.52 1.39 24.45
N ILE A 214 -4.37 1.70 23.15
CA ILE A 214 -5.48 1.92 22.22
C ILE A 214 -5.78 0.66 21.42
N TYR A 215 -4.74 0.02 20.87
CA TYR A 215 -4.87 -1.13 19.96
C TYR A 215 -4.73 -2.49 20.66
N GLY A 216 -4.08 -2.55 21.82
CA GLY A 216 -3.91 -3.78 22.61
C GLY A 216 -5.15 -4.20 23.41
N VAL A 217 -6.18 -3.38 23.48
CA VAL A 217 -7.38 -3.63 24.29
C VAL A 217 -8.42 -4.37 23.45
N LYS A 218 -8.74 -5.61 23.85
CA LYS A 218 -9.73 -6.49 23.20
C LYS A 218 -11.20 -6.05 23.33
N GLU A 219 -11.47 -4.82 23.69
CA GLU A 219 -12.85 -4.31 23.73
C GLU A 219 -13.31 -3.95 22.31
N GLU A 220 -14.25 -4.71 21.77
CA GLU A 220 -14.82 -4.56 20.43
C GLU A 220 -15.22 -3.11 20.09
N LYS A 221 -15.74 -2.36 21.06
CA LYS A 221 -16.13 -0.96 20.86
C LYS A 221 -14.93 -0.03 20.62
N LYS A 222 -13.82 -0.23 21.35
CA LYS A 222 -12.58 0.56 21.18
C LYS A 222 -11.91 0.24 19.84
N PHE A 223 -11.83 -1.04 19.49
CA PHE A 223 -11.32 -1.48 18.19
C PHE A 223 -12.13 -0.90 17.04
N ARG A 224 -13.46 -0.88 17.16
CA ARG A 224 -14.35 -0.31 16.15
C ARG A 224 -14.10 1.19 15.94
N THR A 225 -13.99 1.95 17.02
CA THR A 225 -13.67 3.38 16.96
C THR A 225 -12.31 3.61 16.32
N GLN A 226 -11.29 2.85 16.73
CA GLN A 226 -9.95 2.96 16.18
C GLN A 226 -9.91 2.63 14.68
N ARG A 227 -10.58 1.57 14.25
CA ARG A 227 -10.73 1.22 12.84
C ARG A 227 -11.37 2.34 12.01
N GLU A 228 -12.33 3.07 12.60
CA GLU A 228 -12.93 4.22 11.94
C GLU A 228 -11.93 5.36 11.77
N TYR A 229 -11.08 5.63 12.76
CA TYR A 229 -9.99 6.61 12.67
C TYR A 229 -8.94 6.20 11.64
N ASP A 230 -8.50 4.94 11.62
CA ASP A 230 -7.50 4.44 10.68
C ASP A 230 -7.96 4.59 9.21
N GLN A 231 -9.27 4.43 8.96
CA GLN A 231 -9.83 4.65 7.63
C GLN A 231 -9.85 6.13 7.19
N VAL A 232 -9.72 7.05 8.15
CA VAL A 232 -9.64 8.50 7.88
C VAL A 232 -8.19 8.91 7.65
N PHE A 233 -7.30 8.42 8.50
CA PHE A 233 -5.87 8.78 8.54
C PHE A 233 -5.01 7.68 7.92
N ASP A 234 -5.24 7.39 6.64
CA ASP A 234 -4.43 6.49 5.83
C ASP A 234 -4.16 7.14 4.46
N ASN A 235 -3.16 6.62 3.78
CA ASN A 235 -2.91 6.90 2.38
C ASN A 235 -3.95 6.17 1.54
N LEU A 236 -4.47 6.82 0.51
CA LEU A 236 -5.62 6.35 -0.24
C LEU A 236 -5.23 6.00 -1.68
N GLY A 237 -5.88 5.00 -2.24
CA GLY A 237 -5.72 4.65 -3.65
C GLY A 237 -6.78 3.68 -4.14
N THR A 238 -6.67 3.30 -5.40
CA THR A 238 -7.58 2.34 -6.03
C THR A 238 -6.83 1.08 -6.45
N PRO A 239 -7.47 -0.10 -6.44
CA PRO A 239 -6.86 -1.32 -6.98
C PRO A 239 -6.33 -1.13 -8.41
N ARG A 240 -7.10 -0.42 -9.26
CA ARG A 240 -6.72 -0.14 -10.65
C ARG A 240 -5.45 0.70 -10.75
N GLU A 241 -5.37 1.81 -10.04
CA GLU A 241 -4.21 2.71 -10.18
C GLU A 241 -2.93 2.07 -9.63
N ILE A 242 -3.02 1.34 -8.53
CA ILE A 242 -1.88 0.57 -8.02
C ILE A 242 -1.48 -0.53 -9.01
N GLY A 243 -2.44 -1.21 -9.63
CA GLY A 243 -2.16 -2.19 -10.67
C GLY A 243 -1.51 -1.58 -11.91
N LEU A 244 -1.97 -0.42 -12.36
CA LEU A 244 -1.34 0.32 -13.47
C LEU A 244 0.08 0.79 -13.12
N LEU A 245 0.32 1.20 -11.86
CA LEU A 245 1.67 1.52 -11.41
C LEU A 245 2.58 0.29 -11.46
N LEU A 246 2.11 -0.87 -11.01
CA LEU A 246 2.86 -2.12 -11.11
C LEU A 246 3.16 -2.51 -12.56
N GLU A 247 2.20 -2.34 -13.47
CA GLU A 247 2.43 -2.60 -14.90
C GLU A 247 3.50 -1.67 -15.47
N LYS A 248 3.46 -0.37 -15.13
CA LYS A 248 4.48 0.61 -15.55
C LYS A 248 5.87 0.27 -14.99
N ILE A 249 5.95 -0.21 -13.73
CA ILE A 249 7.20 -0.70 -13.15
C ILE A 249 7.69 -1.92 -13.94
N LEU A 250 6.81 -2.90 -14.19
CA LEU A 250 7.17 -4.11 -14.94
C LEU A 250 7.72 -3.79 -16.33
N ARG A 251 7.14 -2.80 -17.00
CA ARG A 251 7.53 -2.36 -18.36
C ARG A 251 8.75 -1.43 -18.40
N GLY A 252 9.27 -0.99 -17.26
CA GLY A 252 10.39 -0.02 -17.22
C GLY A 252 9.98 1.42 -17.50
N GLU A 253 8.69 1.75 -17.41
CA GLU A 253 8.11 3.04 -17.85
C GLU A 253 8.03 4.11 -16.73
N VAL A 254 8.44 3.80 -15.49
CA VAL A 254 8.32 4.76 -14.37
C VAL A 254 9.55 5.63 -14.16
N VAL A 255 10.76 5.08 -14.38
CA VAL A 255 12.04 5.78 -14.19
C VAL A 255 13.01 5.35 -15.30
N SER A 256 13.49 4.11 -15.24
CA SER A 256 14.35 3.46 -16.22
C SER A 256 14.21 1.94 -16.09
N GLU A 257 14.64 1.19 -17.11
CA GLU A 257 14.63 -0.28 -17.03
C GLU A 257 15.48 -0.83 -15.88
N SER A 258 16.66 -0.24 -15.62
CA SER A 258 17.54 -0.68 -14.53
C SER A 258 16.92 -0.42 -13.18
N ALA A 259 16.34 0.74 -12.95
CA ALA A 259 15.60 1.07 -11.73
C ALA A 259 14.41 0.14 -11.53
N SER A 260 13.65 -0.13 -12.58
CA SER A 260 12.50 -1.04 -12.54
C SER A 260 12.90 -2.46 -12.17
N ARG A 261 13.99 -2.98 -12.76
CA ARG A 261 14.53 -4.30 -12.37
C ARG A 261 14.95 -4.35 -10.89
N GLU A 262 15.53 -3.27 -10.36
CA GLU A 262 15.90 -3.20 -8.94
C GLU A 262 14.65 -3.16 -8.05
N MET A 263 13.67 -2.31 -8.36
CA MET A 263 12.39 -2.26 -7.64
C MET A 263 11.68 -3.62 -7.60
N LEU A 264 11.60 -4.32 -8.73
CA LEU A 264 11.00 -5.66 -8.81
C LEU A 264 11.76 -6.68 -7.95
N ARG A 265 13.11 -6.66 -7.97
CA ARG A 265 13.91 -7.54 -7.09
C ARG A 265 13.64 -7.29 -5.61
N LEU A 266 13.49 -6.03 -5.19
CA LEU A 266 13.13 -5.69 -3.81
C LEU A 266 11.75 -6.24 -3.46
N MET A 267 10.76 -6.07 -4.33
CA MET A 267 9.40 -6.58 -4.12
C MET A 267 9.34 -8.12 -4.08
N MET A 268 10.22 -8.83 -4.80
CA MET A 268 10.33 -10.30 -4.74
C MET A 268 10.97 -10.82 -3.43
N ARG A 269 11.69 -9.97 -2.69
CA ARG A 269 12.39 -10.34 -1.45
C ARG A 269 11.57 -10.08 -0.18
N GLY A 270 10.31 -9.68 -0.30
CA GLY A 270 9.46 -9.36 0.84
C GLY A 270 9.50 -10.44 1.93
N MET A 271 9.92 -10.07 3.15
CA MET A 271 10.02 -10.99 4.30
C MET A 271 8.65 -11.39 4.85
N SER A 272 7.65 -10.52 4.73
CA SER A 272 6.27 -10.93 4.93
C SER A 272 5.86 -11.68 3.67
N SER A 273 5.73 -13.01 3.78
CA SER A 273 5.19 -13.82 2.70
C SER A 273 3.96 -13.12 2.14
N SER A 274 4.05 -12.72 0.87
CA SER A 274 2.91 -12.13 0.19
C SER A 274 1.73 -13.08 0.35
N THR A 275 0.59 -12.57 0.77
CA THR A 275 -0.63 -13.40 0.82
C THR A 275 -0.89 -14.04 -0.52
N ALA A 276 -0.54 -13.36 -1.63
CA ALA A 276 -0.65 -13.92 -2.98
C ALA A 276 0.23 -15.17 -3.21
N SER A 277 1.37 -15.32 -2.55
CA SER A 277 2.28 -16.46 -2.74
C SER A 277 1.93 -17.67 -1.89
N GLN A 278 1.10 -17.55 -0.86
CA GLN A 278 0.84 -18.62 0.13
C GLN A 278 0.32 -19.93 -0.46
N LEU A 279 -0.47 -19.86 -1.53
CA LEU A 279 -1.03 -21.05 -2.19
C LEU A 279 -0.42 -21.31 -3.57
N LEU A 280 0.65 -20.60 -3.93
CA LEU A 280 1.44 -20.87 -5.14
C LEU A 280 2.61 -21.80 -4.81
N SER A 281 3.16 -22.46 -5.84
CA SER A 281 4.43 -23.18 -5.66
C SER A 281 5.54 -22.19 -5.27
N PRO A 282 6.47 -22.56 -4.37
CA PRO A 282 7.62 -21.73 -4.01
C PRO A 282 8.47 -21.27 -5.20
N ASP A 283 8.45 -22.01 -6.30
CA ASP A 283 9.17 -21.69 -7.53
C ASP A 283 8.50 -20.60 -8.39
N VAL A 284 7.28 -20.20 -8.04
CA VAL A 284 6.57 -19.11 -8.75
C VAL A 284 7.03 -17.77 -8.22
N PRO A 285 7.79 -16.96 -9.00
CA PRO A 285 8.21 -15.66 -8.52
C PRO A 285 7.01 -14.71 -8.37
N VAL A 286 6.95 -14.01 -7.26
CA VAL A 286 5.92 -13.01 -6.99
C VAL A 286 6.59 -11.75 -6.46
N ALA A 287 6.48 -10.65 -7.20
CA ALA A 287 6.84 -9.33 -6.71
C ALA A 287 5.61 -8.71 -6.04
N ALA A 288 5.66 -8.46 -4.73
CA ALA A 288 4.48 -8.05 -4.00
C ALA A 288 4.74 -7.02 -2.90
N LYS A 289 3.68 -6.28 -2.55
CA LYS A 289 3.59 -5.46 -1.33
C LYS A 289 2.22 -5.64 -0.70
N ILE A 290 2.22 -6.00 0.57
CA ILE A 290 1.00 -6.10 1.37
C ILE A 290 0.81 -4.83 2.20
N GLY A 291 -0.44 -4.51 2.52
CA GLY A 291 -0.84 -3.44 3.41
C GLY A 291 -1.95 -3.91 4.34
N ILE A 292 -1.70 -3.90 5.64
CA ILE A 292 -2.66 -4.31 6.66
C ILE A 292 -2.82 -3.17 7.65
N THR A 293 -4.07 -2.80 7.94
CA THR A 293 -4.47 -1.89 9.01
C THR A 293 -5.57 -2.52 9.84
N ALA A 294 -6.07 -1.84 10.85
CA ALA A 294 -7.13 -2.37 11.71
C ALA A 294 -8.40 -2.81 10.95
N GLY A 295 -8.68 -2.22 9.80
CA GLY A 295 -9.90 -2.53 9.03
C GLY A 295 -9.67 -2.81 7.55
N SER A 296 -8.41 -3.01 7.13
CA SER A 296 -8.07 -3.23 5.72
C SER A 296 -6.99 -4.29 5.56
N VAL A 297 -7.12 -5.10 4.51
CA VAL A 297 -6.12 -6.07 4.06
C VAL A 297 -5.99 -5.91 2.56
N ASN A 298 -4.79 -5.63 2.09
CA ASN A 298 -4.51 -5.31 0.70
C ASN A 298 -3.28 -6.05 0.21
N ASN A 299 -3.38 -6.59 -0.99
CA ASN A 299 -2.26 -7.16 -1.72
C ASN A 299 -2.13 -6.49 -3.07
N ALA A 300 -0.93 -6.04 -3.40
CA ALA A 300 -0.55 -5.53 -4.71
C ALA A 300 0.63 -6.36 -5.23
N SER A 301 0.43 -7.15 -6.28
CA SER A 301 1.41 -8.12 -6.74
C SER A 301 1.49 -8.26 -8.26
N ILE A 302 2.67 -8.74 -8.69
CA ILE A 302 2.95 -9.24 -10.04
C ILE A 302 3.31 -10.70 -9.88
N ILE A 303 2.50 -11.60 -10.44
CA ILE A 303 2.74 -13.03 -10.45
C ILE A 303 3.40 -13.39 -11.78
N TYR A 304 4.56 -13.99 -11.75
CA TYR A 304 5.29 -14.46 -12.93
C TYR A 304 4.81 -15.87 -13.29
N VAL A 305 3.87 -15.95 -14.21
CA VAL A 305 3.37 -17.24 -14.72
C VAL A 305 4.47 -17.95 -15.52
N SER A 306 5.30 -17.15 -16.21
CA SER A 306 6.54 -17.58 -16.85
C SER A 306 7.41 -16.36 -17.14
N SER A 307 8.57 -16.54 -17.81
CA SER A 307 9.45 -15.45 -18.24
C SER A 307 8.76 -14.37 -19.10
N ASN A 308 7.71 -14.76 -19.83
CA ASN A 308 7.01 -13.90 -20.80
C ASN A 308 5.49 -13.85 -20.54
N SER A 309 5.06 -14.08 -19.30
CA SER A 309 3.65 -14.10 -18.95
C SER A 309 3.47 -13.66 -17.50
N HIS A 310 2.80 -12.52 -17.32
CA HIS A 310 2.71 -11.83 -16.04
C HIS A 310 1.26 -11.46 -15.72
N VAL A 311 0.87 -11.68 -14.48
CA VAL A 311 -0.43 -11.29 -13.95
C VAL A 311 -0.23 -10.19 -12.92
N ILE A 312 -0.77 -9.01 -13.19
CA ILE A 312 -0.94 -7.94 -12.19
C ILE A 312 -2.19 -8.28 -11.38
N LEU A 313 -2.04 -8.31 -10.06
CA LEU A 313 -3.14 -8.62 -9.15
C LEU A 313 -3.14 -7.67 -7.96
N CYS A 314 -4.16 -6.82 -7.88
CA CYS A 314 -4.46 -5.99 -6.72
C CYS A 314 -5.78 -6.44 -6.11
N VAL A 315 -5.72 -6.99 -4.90
CA VAL A 315 -6.86 -7.47 -4.12
C VAL A 315 -6.94 -6.65 -2.85
N PHE A 316 -7.99 -5.85 -2.70
CA PHE A 316 -8.14 -4.93 -1.59
C PHE A 316 -9.43 -5.19 -0.84
N PHE A 317 -9.33 -5.27 0.49
CA PHE A 317 -10.46 -5.33 1.40
C PHE A 317 -10.43 -4.15 2.35
N LYS A 318 -11.60 -3.57 2.64
CA LYS A 318 -11.78 -2.54 3.67
C LYS A 318 -13.05 -2.75 4.48
N ARG A 319 -13.18 -2.04 5.60
CA ARG A 319 -14.28 -2.18 6.56
C ARG A 319 -14.40 -3.61 7.11
N LEU A 320 -13.25 -4.24 7.27
CA LEU A 320 -13.18 -5.56 7.89
C LEU A 320 -13.47 -5.46 9.40
N GLU A 321 -14.12 -6.49 9.93
CA GLU A 321 -14.11 -6.77 11.37
C GLU A 321 -12.82 -7.52 11.72
N GLU A 322 -12.33 -7.41 12.96
CA GLU A 322 -11.06 -8.01 13.41
C GLU A 322 -10.94 -9.49 13.01
N LYS A 323 -12.00 -10.25 13.23
CA LYS A 323 -12.07 -11.69 12.91
C LYS A 323 -11.98 -12.03 11.40
N ASN A 324 -12.05 -11.02 10.54
CA ASN A 324 -12.04 -11.22 9.09
C ASN A 324 -10.68 -10.92 8.43
N SER A 325 -9.68 -10.42 9.17
CA SER A 325 -8.36 -10.13 8.61
C SER A 325 -7.69 -11.39 8.06
N GLU A 326 -7.65 -12.49 8.82
CA GLU A 326 -7.08 -13.77 8.37
C GLU A 326 -7.86 -14.37 7.20
N LYS A 327 -9.20 -14.25 7.23
CA LYS A 327 -10.05 -14.70 6.12
C LYS A 327 -9.79 -13.90 4.85
N ALA A 328 -9.56 -12.60 4.97
CA ALA A 328 -9.22 -11.74 3.85
C ALA A 328 -7.86 -12.13 3.25
N GLN A 329 -6.86 -12.39 4.07
CA GLN A 329 -5.55 -12.88 3.62
C GLN A 329 -5.66 -14.23 2.89
N LEU A 330 -6.45 -15.17 3.43
CA LEU A 330 -6.68 -16.44 2.76
C LEU A 330 -7.45 -16.27 1.44
N ALA A 331 -8.40 -15.35 1.38
CA ALA A 331 -9.13 -15.03 0.16
C ALA A 331 -8.19 -14.45 -0.91
N GLU A 332 -7.25 -13.56 -0.53
CA GLU A 332 -6.21 -13.06 -1.44
C GLU A 332 -5.36 -14.18 -2.02
N ALA A 333 -4.90 -15.12 -1.16
CA ALA A 333 -4.13 -16.29 -1.59
C ALA A 333 -4.89 -17.18 -2.58
N ARG A 334 -6.17 -17.43 -2.31
CA ARG A 334 -7.04 -18.24 -3.20
C ARG A 334 -7.30 -17.54 -4.52
N ILE A 335 -7.50 -16.23 -4.52
CA ILE A 335 -7.68 -15.44 -5.74
C ILE A 335 -6.40 -15.46 -6.58
N ALA A 336 -5.23 -15.32 -5.95
CA ALA A 336 -3.95 -15.40 -6.62
C ALA A 336 -3.74 -16.79 -7.27
N ARG A 337 -4.10 -17.86 -6.56
CA ARG A 337 -4.04 -19.22 -7.10
C ARG A 337 -4.98 -19.41 -8.29
N LEU A 338 -6.22 -18.93 -8.21
CA LEU A 338 -7.17 -18.98 -9.32
C LEU A 338 -6.63 -18.24 -10.56
N ALA A 339 -6.07 -17.05 -10.37
CA ALA A 339 -5.47 -16.28 -11.45
C ALA A 339 -4.28 -17.00 -12.09
N TYR A 340 -3.36 -17.52 -11.26
CA TYR A 340 -2.19 -18.27 -11.73
C TYR A 340 -2.61 -19.52 -12.51
N ASP A 341 -3.51 -20.34 -11.98
CA ASP A 341 -3.97 -21.58 -12.63
C ASP A 341 -4.67 -21.29 -13.98
N HIS A 342 -5.44 -20.21 -14.04
CA HIS A 342 -6.10 -19.81 -15.28
C HIS A 342 -5.09 -19.49 -16.39
N PHE A 343 -4.12 -18.60 -16.10
CA PHE A 343 -3.17 -18.15 -17.12
C PHE A 343 -2.03 -19.14 -17.38
N SER A 344 -1.75 -20.07 -16.48
CA SER A 344 -0.82 -21.18 -16.73
C SER A 344 -1.34 -22.19 -17.75
N ARG A 345 -2.66 -22.44 -17.77
CA ARG A 345 -3.29 -23.37 -18.70
C ARG A 345 -3.41 -22.82 -20.12
N VAL A 346 -3.55 -21.50 -20.27
CA VAL A 346 -3.67 -20.84 -21.58
C VAL A 346 -2.41 -21.00 -22.44
N LYS A 347 -1.28 -21.40 -21.87
CA LYS A 347 -0.01 -21.68 -22.60
C LYS A 347 0.08 -23.09 -23.19
N ALA A 348 -0.80 -24.00 -22.83
CA ALA A 348 -0.75 -25.41 -23.28
C ALA A 348 -1.43 -25.61 -24.64
N HIS A 349 -1.83 -24.57 -25.33
CA HIS A 349 -2.37 -24.55 -26.67
C HIS A 349 -1.70 -23.46 -27.51
#